data_6c9d19d9e13c383de59aea98b72971f3
#
_entry.id   6c9d19d9e13c383de59aea98b72971f3
#
_cell.length_a   1.000
_cell.length_b   1.000
_cell.length_c   1.000
_cell.angle_alpha   90.00
_cell.angle_beta   90.00
_cell.angle_gamma   90.00
#
_symmetry.space_group_name_H-M   'P 1'
#
loop_
_entity.id
_entity.type
_entity.pdbx_description
1 polymer ?
#
loop_
_entity_poly.entity_id
_entity_poly.type
_entity_poly.pdbx_seq_one_letter_code
_entity_poly.pdbx_strand_id
1 'polypeptide(L)'
;MDGVKILIVDDEKDILEFVGYNLESEGYIVKKANNGHQAIELNHSFKPDIIILDVMMPDLDGIETCYQIKQEISTNNPKIIFLTARSEDYSEISGLEAGADDYITKPVRPRVLLSRIKAILRRGGQNEENKPKVSYGEFTIDWEKYIVIKNSEIRTLPRKEMELFGLLFSSPGKVFDRETIMKRVWGSEVVVGDRTIDVHIRKLREKFGENYFETVKGVGYKFVSPENV
;
A
#
# COMPACT_ATOMS: atom_id res chain seq x y z
N MET A 1 -25.13 -2.60 -3.69
CA MET A 1 -23.68 -2.42 -3.49
C MET A 1 -23.46 -0.93 -3.52
N ASP A 2 -23.05 -0.34 -2.42
CA ASP A 2 -22.60 1.04 -2.44
C ASP A 2 -21.41 1.10 -3.41
N GLY A 3 -21.47 2.02 -4.38
CA GLY A 3 -20.50 2.05 -5.46
C GLY A 3 -19.10 2.37 -4.93
N VAL A 4 -18.08 1.67 -5.43
CA VAL A 4 -16.67 1.91 -5.09
C VAL A 4 -16.29 3.34 -5.46
N LYS A 5 -15.71 4.06 -4.51
CA LYS A 5 -15.30 5.46 -4.63
C LYS A 5 -13.84 5.57 -5.04
N ILE A 6 -13.56 6.28 -6.11
CA ILE A 6 -12.21 6.50 -6.62
C ILE A 6 -11.92 8.00 -6.68
N LEU A 7 -10.82 8.41 -6.10
CA LEU A 7 -10.28 9.75 -6.24
C LEU A 7 -9.14 9.71 -7.26
N ILE A 8 -9.19 10.57 -8.27
CA ILE A 8 -8.12 10.75 -9.25
C ILE A 8 -7.43 12.07 -8.97
N VAL A 9 -6.12 12.06 -8.92
CA VAL A 9 -5.29 13.23 -8.62
C VAL A 9 -4.21 13.36 -9.67
N ASP A 10 -4.26 14.43 -10.45
CA ASP A 10 -3.29 14.73 -11.52
C ASP A 10 -3.42 16.22 -11.87
N ASP A 11 -2.32 16.92 -12.11
CA ASP A 11 -2.36 18.33 -12.50
C ASP A 11 -2.76 18.53 -13.98
N GLU A 12 -2.67 17.46 -14.79
CA GLU A 12 -3.07 17.43 -16.18
C GLU A 12 -4.60 17.17 -16.31
N LYS A 13 -5.37 18.18 -16.71
CA LYS A 13 -6.82 18.07 -16.88
C LYS A 13 -7.23 16.96 -17.85
N ASP A 14 -6.46 16.75 -18.91
CA ASP A 14 -6.75 15.73 -19.92
C ASP A 14 -6.67 14.31 -19.32
N ILE A 15 -5.72 14.08 -18.41
CA ILE A 15 -5.60 12.81 -17.69
C ILE A 15 -6.80 12.63 -16.76
N LEU A 16 -7.19 13.66 -16.01
CA LEU A 16 -8.35 13.60 -15.12
C LEU A 16 -9.63 13.27 -15.88
N GLU A 17 -9.85 13.91 -17.05
CA GLU A 17 -11.03 13.65 -17.89
C GLU A 17 -10.99 12.26 -18.50
N PHE A 18 -9.86 11.87 -19.09
CA PHE A 18 -9.70 10.58 -19.74
C PHE A 18 -9.86 9.41 -18.77
N VAL A 19 -9.14 9.45 -17.64
CA VAL A 19 -9.20 8.40 -16.61
C VAL A 19 -10.58 8.40 -15.96
N GLY A 20 -11.11 9.58 -15.61
CA GLY A 20 -12.43 9.72 -15.01
C GLY A 20 -13.54 9.11 -15.86
N TYR A 21 -13.60 9.47 -17.14
CA TYR A 21 -14.60 8.91 -18.08
C TYR A 21 -14.56 7.36 -18.12
N ASN A 22 -13.36 6.77 -18.19
CA ASN A 22 -13.22 5.31 -18.25
C ASN A 22 -13.69 4.64 -16.94
N LEU A 23 -13.43 5.25 -15.79
CA LEU A 23 -13.83 4.70 -14.49
C LEU A 23 -15.35 4.85 -14.26
N GLU A 24 -15.91 6.01 -14.58
CA GLU A 24 -17.36 6.25 -14.49
C GLU A 24 -18.14 5.32 -15.40
N SER A 25 -17.63 5.05 -16.60
CA SER A 25 -18.24 4.08 -17.55
C SER A 25 -18.27 2.65 -17.02
N GLU A 26 -17.38 2.29 -16.10
CA GLU A 26 -17.35 0.99 -15.40
C GLU A 26 -18.19 0.99 -14.11
N GLY A 27 -18.88 2.10 -13.80
CA GLY A 27 -19.78 2.23 -12.67
C GLY A 27 -19.13 2.63 -11.34
N TYR A 28 -17.89 3.14 -11.36
CA TYR A 28 -17.24 3.71 -10.18
C TYR A 28 -17.74 5.13 -9.87
N ILE A 29 -17.76 5.48 -8.58
CA ILE A 29 -18.07 6.86 -8.16
C ILE A 29 -16.74 7.62 -8.13
N VAL A 30 -16.58 8.60 -9.01
CA VAL A 30 -15.30 9.29 -9.23
C VAL A 30 -15.35 10.72 -8.70
N LYS A 31 -14.28 11.13 -8.00
CA LYS A 31 -13.94 12.54 -7.79
C LYS A 31 -12.54 12.82 -8.33
N LYS A 32 -12.31 14.08 -8.71
CA LYS A 32 -11.08 14.56 -9.32
C LYS A 32 -10.46 15.64 -8.46
N ALA A 33 -9.15 15.61 -8.29
CA ALA A 33 -8.33 16.64 -7.67
C ALA A 33 -7.22 17.04 -8.63
N ASN A 34 -6.81 18.29 -8.63
CA ASN A 34 -5.76 18.80 -9.52
C ASN A 34 -4.43 19.10 -8.81
N ASN A 35 -4.33 18.77 -7.52
CA ASN A 35 -3.11 18.92 -6.72
C ASN A 35 -3.21 18.09 -5.42
N GLY A 36 -2.07 17.96 -4.72
CA GLY A 36 -1.97 17.18 -3.49
C GLY A 36 -2.84 17.71 -2.33
N HIS A 37 -2.92 19.04 -2.15
CA HIS A 37 -3.73 19.63 -1.09
C HIS A 37 -5.21 19.30 -1.24
N GLN A 38 -5.74 19.45 -2.45
CA GLN A 38 -7.12 19.08 -2.75
C GLN A 38 -7.36 17.58 -2.58
N ALA A 39 -6.36 16.74 -2.86
CA ALA A 39 -6.45 15.30 -2.64
C ALA A 39 -6.62 14.97 -1.16
N ILE A 40 -5.87 15.62 -0.27
CA ILE A 40 -5.98 15.43 1.19
C ILE A 40 -7.37 15.86 1.68
N GLU A 41 -7.88 17.03 1.27
CA GLU A 41 -9.22 17.48 1.63
C GLU A 41 -10.32 16.52 1.17
N LEU A 42 -10.21 16.03 -0.07
CA LEU A 42 -11.16 15.06 -0.62
C LEU A 42 -11.03 13.69 0.03
N ASN A 43 -9.83 13.29 0.48
CA ASN A 43 -9.67 12.07 1.26
C ASN A 43 -10.55 12.08 2.51
N HIS A 44 -10.62 13.21 3.23
CA HIS A 44 -11.46 13.35 4.42
C HIS A 44 -12.96 13.38 4.10
N SER A 45 -13.35 14.19 3.11
CA SER A 45 -14.77 14.48 2.84
C SER A 45 -15.44 13.41 1.98
N PHE A 46 -14.73 12.81 1.04
CA PHE A 46 -15.25 11.82 0.10
C PHE A 46 -15.03 10.39 0.57
N LYS A 47 -13.96 10.15 1.34
CA LYS A 47 -13.54 8.84 1.85
C LYS A 47 -13.43 7.82 0.71
N PRO A 48 -12.48 7.98 -0.22
CA PRO A 48 -12.31 7.08 -1.34
C PRO A 48 -11.81 5.70 -0.89
N ASP A 49 -12.19 4.65 -1.63
CA ASP A 49 -11.63 3.30 -1.48
C ASP A 49 -10.27 3.19 -2.17
N ILE A 50 -10.12 3.92 -3.30
CA ILE A 50 -8.88 3.97 -4.08
C ILE A 50 -8.56 5.42 -4.42
N ILE A 51 -7.26 5.76 -4.36
CA ILE A 51 -6.72 7.01 -4.88
C ILE A 51 -5.76 6.65 -6.02
N ILE A 52 -5.99 7.22 -7.20
CA ILE A 52 -5.07 7.20 -8.32
C ILE A 52 -4.34 8.53 -8.29
N LEU A 53 -3.03 8.52 -8.10
CA LEU A 53 -2.25 9.69 -7.72
C LEU A 53 -1.05 9.87 -8.63
N ASP A 54 -0.99 10.99 -9.34
CA ASP A 54 0.22 11.33 -10.09
C ASP A 54 1.39 11.60 -9.14
N VAL A 55 2.57 11.12 -9.50
CA VAL A 55 3.80 11.34 -8.74
C VAL A 55 4.30 12.77 -8.92
N MET A 56 4.25 13.28 -10.14
CA MET A 56 4.87 14.56 -10.51
C MET A 56 3.82 15.67 -10.55
N MET A 57 3.56 16.29 -9.42
CA MET A 57 2.67 17.45 -9.34
C MET A 57 3.42 18.66 -8.74
N PRO A 58 3.04 19.88 -9.13
CA PRO A 58 3.61 21.09 -8.52
C PRO A 58 3.20 21.25 -7.06
N ASP A 59 4.00 21.99 -6.28
CA ASP A 59 3.83 22.33 -4.87
C ASP A 59 3.92 21.15 -3.92
N LEU A 60 2.90 20.31 -3.86
CA LEU A 60 2.87 19.08 -3.07
C LEU A 60 2.82 17.89 -4.02
N ASP A 61 3.96 17.19 -4.15
CA ASP A 61 4.08 16.05 -5.04
C ASP A 61 3.26 14.83 -4.56
N GLY A 62 3.12 13.82 -5.44
CA GLY A 62 2.32 12.65 -5.13
C GLY A 62 2.91 11.79 -4.01
N ILE A 63 4.22 11.74 -3.87
CA ILE A 63 4.90 10.94 -2.84
C ILE A 63 4.60 11.52 -1.46
N GLU A 64 4.79 12.83 -1.30
CA GLU A 64 4.49 13.52 -0.05
C GLU A 64 2.98 13.52 0.25
N THR A 65 2.12 13.67 -0.77
CA THR A 65 0.65 13.53 -0.65
C THR A 65 0.28 12.13 -0.14
N CYS A 66 0.86 11.08 -0.71
CA CYS A 66 0.67 9.70 -0.27
C CYS A 66 1.10 9.50 1.18
N TYR A 67 2.28 10.02 1.53
CA TYR A 67 2.82 9.92 2.88
C TYR A 67 1.88 10.57 3.90
N GLN A 68 1.40 11.80 3.65
CA GLN A 68 0.47 12.49 4.54
C GLN A 68 -0.85 11.72 4.70
N ILE A 69 -1.46 11.28 3.59
CA ILE A 69 -2.69 10.48 3.64
C ILE A 69 -2.50 9.18 4.44
N LYS A 70 -1.36 8.52 4.30
CA LYS A 70 -1.07 7.25 5.00
C LYS A 70 -0.68 7.42 6.47
N GLN A 71 -0.21 8.59 6.88
CA GLN A 71 0.10 8.91 8.28
C GLN A 71 -1.14 9.28 9.10
N GLU A 72 -2.22 9.66 8.45
CA GLU A 72 -3.45 9.99 9.16
C GLU A 72 -4.05 8.73 9.80
N ILE A 73 -4.34 8.84 11.11
CA ILE A 73 -5.09 7.83 11.86
C ILE A 73 -6.58 7.96 11.47
N SER A 74 -6.89 7.59 10.25
CA SER A 74 -8.25 7.61 9.73
C SER A 74 -8.80 6.18 9.69
N THR A 75 -10.10 6.03 9.94
CA THR A 75 -10.80 4.75 9.74
C THR A 75 -10.86 4.36 8.26
N ASN A 76 -10.58 5.31 7.36
CA ASN A 76 -10.48 5.09 5.93
C ASN A 76 -8.99 5.01 5.55
N ASN A 77 -8.52 3.83 5.18
CA ASN A 77 -7.15 3.63 4.67
C ASN A 77 -7.24 3.32 3.17
N PRO A 78 -7.35 4.38 2.31
CA PRO A 78 -7.53 4.21 0.88
C PRO A 78 -6.34 3.48 0.27
N LYS A 79 -6.58 2.70 -0.77
CA LYS A 79 -5.54 2.10 -1.58
C LYS A 79 -5.00 3.13 -2.53
N ILE A 80 -3.67 3.28 -2.62
CA ILE A 80 -3.04 4.28 -3.46
C ILE A 80 -2.32 3.62 -4.62
N ILE A 81 -2.68 4.02 -5.84
CA ILE A 81 -2.03 3.62 -7.10
C ILE A 81 -1.33 4.85 -7.66
N PHE A 82 -0.02 4.79 -7.79
CA PHE A 82 0.70 5.87 -8.46
C PHE A 82 0.58 5.83 -9.97
N LEU A 83 0.46 7.02 -10.57
CA LEU A 83 0.75 7.23 -11.99
C LEU A 83 2.17 7.80 -12.11
N THR A 84 3.03 7.22 -12.93
CA THR A 84 4.42 7.65 -13.05
C THR A 84 4.90 7.63 -14.50
N ALA A 85 5.79 8.55 -14.87
CA ALA A 85 6.51 8.48 -16.12
C ALA A 85 7.59 7.39 -16.05
N ARG A 86 7.82 6.68 -17.13
CA ARG A 86 8.63 5.44 -17.25
C ARG A 86 10.11 5.54 -16.86
N SER A 87 10.62 6.72 -16.53
CA SER A 87 12.07 6.99 -16.47
C SER A 87 12.68 7.05 -15.06
N GLU A 88 11.93 6.73 -14.00
CA GLU A 88 12.44 6.98 -12.64
C GLU A 88 12.30 5.77 -11.73
N ASP A 89 13.31 4.88 -11.72
CA ASP A 89 13.50 3.87 -10.67
C ASP A 89 13.43 4.49 -9.27
N TYR A 90 13.80 5.77 -9.14
CA TYR A 90 13.73 6.54 -7.90
C TYR A 90 12.29 6.82 -7.45
N SER A 91 11.40 7.20 -8.38
CA SER A 91 9.98 7.44 -8.07
C SER A 91 9.25 6.17 -7.64
N GLU A 92 9.61 5.02 -8.22
CA GLU A 92 9.05 3.73 -7.84
C GLU A 92 9.44 3.34 -6.42
N ILE A 93 10.73 3.45 -6.08
CA ILE A 93 11.24 3.13 -4.74
C ILE A 93 10.66 4.10 -3.71
N SER A 94 10.72 5.41 -3.97
CA SER A 94 10.21 6.43 -3.06
C SER A 94 8.69 6.36 -2.88
N GLY A 95 7.95 6.01 -3.93
CA GLY A 95 6.50 5.82 -3.86
C GLY A 95 6.10 4.62 -3.02
N LEU A 96 6.81 3.51 -3.15
CA LEU A 96 6.62 2.34 -2.29
C LEU A 96 7.01 2.64 -0.84
N GLU A 97 8.06 3.45 -0.63
CA GLU A 97 8.45 3.95 0.68
C GLU A 97 7.38 4.84 1.30
N ALA A 98 6.66 5.62 0.53
CA ALA A 98 5.54 6.43 0.99
C ALA A 98 4.29 5.61 1.35
N GLY A 99 4.24 4.32 1.00
CA GLY A 99 3.16 3.40 1.36
C GLY A 99 2.12 3.16 0.26
N ALA A 100 2.47 3.39 -1.01
CA ALA A 100 1.60 3.06 -2.14
C ALA A 100 1.32 1.56 -2.26
N ASP A 101 0.15 1.21 -2.77
CA ASP A 101 -0.30 -0.18 -2.96
C ASP A 101 0.10 -0.73 -4.34
N ASP A 102 0.21 0.12 -5.37
CA ASP A 102 0.60 -0.25 -6.74
C ASP A 102 1.05 0.99 -7.52
N TYR A 103 1.58 0.78 -8.73
CA TYR A 103 1.92 1.87 -9.65
C TYR A 103 1.58 1.50 -11.10
N ILE A 104 1.34 2.52 -11.93
CA ILE A 104 1.03 2.39 -13.36
C ILE A 104 1.86 3.44 -14.10
N THR A 105 2.58 3.00 -15.12
CA THR A 105 3.33 3.91 -15.97
C THR A 105 2.44 4.65 -16.96
N LYS A 106 2.66 5.97 -17.10
CA LYS A 106 2.09 6.77 -18.19
C LYS A 106 2.75 6.35 -19.53
N PRO A 107 2.03 6.27 -20.67
CA PRO A 107 0.64 6.63 -20.83
C PRO A 107 -0.32 5.60 -20.25
N VAL A 108 -1.37 6.08 -19.56
CA VAL A 108 -2.35 5.22 -18.88
C VAL A 108 -3.17 4.46 -19.91
N ARG A 109 -3.13 3.13 -19.83
CA ARG A 109 -3.95 2.24 -20.65
C ARG A 109 -5.20 1.83 -19.87
N PRO A 110 -6.44 2.20 -20.27
CA PRO A 110 -7.64 1.96 -19.48
C PRO A 110 -7.83 0.50 -19.05
N ARG A 111 -7.60 -0.45 -19.95
CA ARG A 111 -7.73 -1.87 -19.63
C ARG A 111 -6.75 -2.33 -18.54
N VAL A 112 -5.52 -1.81 -18.55
CA VAL A 112 -4.51 -2.13 -17.54
C VAL A 112 -4.91 -1.53 -16.20
N LEU A 113 -5.32 -0.25 -16.19
CA LEU A 113 -5.79 0.44 -14.99
C LEU A 113 -6.98 -0.30 -14.35
N LEU A 114 -8.01 -0.62 -15.14
CA LEU A 114 -9.19 -1.33 -14.68
C LEU A 114 -8.86 -2.74 -14.13
N SER A 115 -7.96 -3.46 -14.78
CA SER A 115 -7.50 -4.77 -14.30
C SER A 115 -6.81 -4.65 -12.93
N ARG A 116 -5.96 -3.64 -12.74
CA ARG A 116 -5.28 -3.39 -11.45
C ARG A 116 -6.24 -2.96 -10.36
N ILE A 117 -7.19 -2.06 -10.67
CA ILE A 117 -8.25 -1.66 -9.73
C ILE A 117 -9.05 -2.89 -9.28
N LYS A 118 -9.53 -3.71 -10.24
CA LYS A 118 -10.27 -4.94 -9.93
C LYS A 118 -9.44 -5.93 -9.08
N ALA A 119 -8.14 -6.04 -9.36
CA ALA A 119 -7.23 -6.88 -8.58
C ALA A 119 -7.05 -6.35 -7.14
N ILE A 120 -6.91 -5.04 -6.96
CA ILE A 120 -6.78 -4.39 -5.65
C ILE A 120 -8.08 -4.57 -4.83
N LEU A 121 -9.25 -4.34 -5.45
CA LEU A 121 -10.55 -4.50 -4.79
C LEU A 121 -10.83 -5.94 -4.39
N ARG A 122 -10.49 -6.92 -5.26
CA ARG A 122 -10.63 -8.35 -4.96
C ARG A 122 -9.78 -8.77 -3.76
N ARG A 123 -8.58 -8.21 -3.60
CA ARG A 123 -7.71 -8.46 -2.44
C ARG A 123 -8.28 -7.87 -1.16
N GLY A 124 -9.02 -6.74 -1.24
CA GLY A 124 -9.73 -6.14 -0.09
C GLY A 124 -10.98 -6.91 0.34
N GLY A 125 -11.57 -7.72 -0.55
CA GLY A 125 -12.78 -8.50 -0.28
C GLY A 125 -12.56 -9.95 0.18
N GLN A 126 -11.35 -10.48 0.12
CA GLN A 126 -11.07 -11.84 0.58
C GLN A 126 -10.32 -11.82 1.92
N ASN A 127 -11.07 -12.00 3.00
CA ASN A 127 -10.61 -12.29 4.37
C ASN A 127 -10.15 -11.13 5.28
N GLU A 128 -10.64 -9.90 5.13
CA GLU A 128 -10.46 -8.91 6.20
C GLU A 128 -11.50 -9.04 7.35
N GLU A 129 -12.65 -9.68 7.12
CA GLU A 129 -13.78 -9.68 8.06
C GLU A 129 -13.65 -10.57 9.29
N ASN A 130 -12.52 -11.27 9.52
CA ASN A 130 -12.34 -12.04 10.77
C ASN A 130 -10.88 -12.47 11.00
N LYS A 131 -9.91 -11.58 10.90
CA LYS A 131 -8.58 -11.92 11.40
C LYS A 131 -8.53 -11.56 12.89
N PRO A 132 -8.52 -12.55 13.79
CA PRO A 132 -8.44 -12.29 15.23
C PRO A 132 -7.11 -11.61 15.59
N LYS A 133 -7.07 -11.01 16.77
CA LYS A 133 -5.79 -10.59 17.35
C LYS A 133 -4.87 -11.81 17.45
N VAL A 134 -3.68 -11.66 16.92
CA VAL A 134 -2.65 -12.70 16.98
C VAL A 134 -1.48 -12.17 17.80
N SER A 135 -1.13 -12.89 18.86
CA SER A 135 -0.02 -12.52 19.74
C SER A 135 1.10 -13.54 19.67
N TYR A 136 2.33 -13.06 19.67
CA TYR A 136 3.55 -13.88 19.79
C TYR A 136 4.68 -13.05 20.41
N GLY A 137 5.25 -13.55 21.52
CA GLY A 137 6.21 -12.78 22.31
C GLY A 137 5.61 -11.43 22.75
N GLU A 138 6.36 -10.37 22.58
CA GLU A 138 5.97 -9.00 22.92
C GLU A 138 5.06 -8.31 21.89
N PHE A 139 4.70 -9.00 20.81
CA PHE A 139 3.89 -8.42 19.73
C PHE A 139 2.45 -8.94 19.73
N THR A 140 1.54 -8.04 19.43
CA THR A 140 0.15 -8.37 19.09
C THR A 140 -0.25 -7.63 17.82
N ILE A 141 -0.73 -8.36 16.84
CA ILE A 141 -1.37 -7.79 15.64
C ILE A 141 -2.87 -7.74 15.88
N ASP A 142 -3.45 -6.56 15.76
CA ASP A 142 -4.88 -6.34 15.73
C ASP A 142 -5.29 -5.98 14.30
N TRP A 143 -5.81 -6.98 13.57
CA TRP A 143 -6.20 -6.80 12.18
C TRP A 143 -7.46 -5.96 11.99
N GLU A 144 -8.35 -5.93 12.99
CA GLU A 144 -9.57 -5.11 12.94
C GLU A 144 -9.22 -3.62 13.01
N LYS A 145 -8.26 -3.27 13.88
CA LYS A 145 -7.79 -1.90 14.06
C LYS A 145 -6.62 -1.55 13.16
N TYR A 146 -6.08 -2.52 12.44
CA TYR A 146 -4.92 -2.37 11.56
C TYR A 146 -3.68 -1.80 12.27
N ILE A 147 -3.41 -2.32 13.48
CA ILE A 147 -2.33 -1.87 14.35
C ILE A 147 -1.44 -3.04 14.79
N VAL A 148 -0.20 -2.73 15.09
CA VAL A 148 0.73 -3.61 15.80
C VAL A 148 0.99 -3.02 17.17
N ILE A 149 0.86 -3.84 18.20
CA ILE A 149 1.16 -3.49 19.58
C ILE A 149 2.45 -4.20 19.96
N LYS A 150 3.46 -3.46 20.43
CA LYS A 150 4.71 -3.97 20.97
C LYS A 150 4.91 -3.38 22.35
N ASN A 151 5.01 -4.22 23.40
CA ASN A 151 5.21 -3.76 24.79
C ASN A 151 4.22 -2.64 25.20
N SER A 152 2.95 -2.77 24.83
CA SER A 152 1.89 -1.76 25.05
C SER A 152 1.98 -0.50 24.19
N GLU A 153 3.02 -0.32 23.38
CA GLU A 153 3.08 0.74 22.38
C GLU A 153 2.27 0.37 21.13
N ILE A 154 1.35 1.23 20.75
CA ILE A 154 0.51 1.06 19.56
C ILE A 154 1.20 1.73 18.37
N ARG A 155 1.34 0.99 17.27
CA ARG A 155 1.91 1.50 16.02
C ARG A 155 1.00 1.16 14.85
N THR A 156 0.66 2.17 14.07
CA THR A 156 0.01 2.00 12.76
C THR A 156 1.08 1.75 11.70
N LEU A 157 0.76 0.91 10.74
CA LEU A 157 1.63 0.63 9.62
C LEU A 157 0.90 0.92 8.32
N PRO A 158 1.60 1.43 7.30
CA PRO A 158 1.11 1.41 5.94
C PRO A 158 0.71 -0.01 5.55
N ARG A 159 -0.28 -0.12 4.69
CA ARG A 159 -0.92 -1.40 4.37
C ARG A 159 0.07 -2.51 4.00
N LYS A 160 1.03 -2.23 3.11
CA LYS A 160 2.00 -3.24 2.65
C LYS A 160 3.00 -3.65 3.73
N GLU A 161 3.36 -2.75 4.61
CA GLU A 161 4.16 -3.07 5.78
C GLU A 161 3.37 -3.98 6.74
N MET A 162 2.08 -3.69 6.96
CA MET A 162 1.21 -4.51 7.80
C MET A 162 1.00 -5.91 7.21
N GLU A 163 0.73 -6.01 5.90
CA GLU A 163 0.59 -7.28 5.20
C GLU A 163 1.89 -8.11 5.24
N LEU A 164 3.05 -7.46 5.02
CA LEU A 164 4.36 -8.11 5.09
C LEU A 164 4.69 -8.55 6.52
N PHE A 165 4.51 -7.66 7.50
CA PHE A 165 4.68 -7.99 8.91
C PHE A 165 3.81 -9.19 9.28
N GLY A 166 2.52 -9.14 8.98
CA GLY A 166 1.58 -10.20 9.29
C GLY A 166 1.89 -11.53 8.60
N LEU A 167 2.39 -11.49 7.35
CA LEU A 167 2.83 -12.70 6.67
C LEU A 167 3.99 -13.38 7.41
N LEU A 168 5.04 -12.61 7.74
CA LEU A 168 6.20 -13.15 8.44
C LEU A 168 5.85 -13.58 9.87
N PHE A 169 5.01 -12.82 10.55
CA PHE A 169 4.52 -13.06 11.89
C PHE A 169 3.57 -14.27 11.99
N SER A 170 2.90 -14.65 10.89
CA SER A 170 2.00 -15.81 10.87
C SER A 170 2.67 -17.14 11.15
N SER A 171 3.98 -17.20 10.99
CA SER A 171 4.79 -18.42 11.23
C SER A 171 6.20 -18.03 11.67
N PRO A 172 6.38 -17.63 12.94
CA PRO A 172 7.68 -17.22 13.47
C PRO A 172 8.73 -18.32 13.27
N GLY A 173 9.94 -17.91 12.90
CA GLY A 173 11.06 -18.82 12.58
C GLY A 173 11.02 -19.41 11.16
N LYS A 174 9.86 -19.41 10.49
CA LYS A 174 9.74 -19.88 9.12
C LYS A 174 10.34 -18.88 8.13
N VAL A 175 11.15 -19.37 7.21
CA VAL A 175 11.66 -18.57 6.10
C VAL A 175 10.59 -18.51 5.00
N PHE A 176 10.23 -17.29 4.59
CA PHE A 176 9.43 -17.05 3.41
C PHE A 176 10.36 -16.59 2.28
N ASP A 177 10.33 -17.31 1.16
CA ASP A 177 11.08 -16.93 -0.03
C ASP A 177 10.49 -15.66 -0.67
N ARG A 178 11.32 -14.96 -1.47
CA ARG A 178 10.94 -13.69 -2.10
C ARG A 178 9.71 -13.81 -3.01
N GLU A 179 9.60 -14.89 -3.75
CA GLU A 179 8.47 -15.14 -4.66
C GLU A 179 7.17 -15.30 -3.87
N THR A 180 7.20 -16.10 -2.80
CA THR A 180 6.06 -16.30 -1.89
C THR A 180 5.64 -14.99 -1.23
N ILE A 181 6.60 -14.18 -0.74
CA ILE A 181 6.34 -12.88 -0.15
C ILE A 181 5.68 -11.97 -1.20
N MET A 182 6.28 -11.87 -2.38
CA MET A 182 5.77 -11.05 -3.46
C MET A 182 4.33 -11.42 -3.83
N LYS A 183 4.09 -12.70 -4.07
CA LYS A 183 2.77 -13.21 -4.44
C LYS A 183 1.71 -12.97 -3.38
N ARG A 184 2.04 -13.14 -2.09
CA ARG A 184 1.07 -13.01 -0.99
C ARG A 184 0.79 -11.57 -0.60
N VAL A 185 1.80 -10.69 -0.64
CA VAL A 185 1.68 -9.31 -0.21
C VAL A 185 1.32 -8.39 -1.38
N TRP A 186 1.92 -8.58 -2.56
CA TRP A 186 1.66 -7.74 -3.74
C TRP A 186 0.78 -8.44 -4.78
N GLY A 187 0.75 -9.77 -4.80
CA GLY A 187 -0.05 -10.58 -5.73
C GLY A 187 0.74 -11.05 -6.95
N SER A 188 0.21 -12.06 -7.66
CA SER A 188 0.89 -12.74 -8.77
C SER A 188 1.00 -11.94 -10.06
N GLU A 189 0.21 -10.86 -10.20
CA GLU A 189 0.16 -10.05 -11.44
C GLU A 189 0.94 -8.73 -11.32
N VAL A 190 1.54 -8.46 -10.17
CA VAL A 190 2.27 -7.22 -9.91
C VAL A 190 3.74 -7.43 -10.28
N VAL A 191 4.19 -6.74 -11.30
CA VAL A 191 5.62 -6.64 -11.63
C VAL A 191 6.18 -5.46 -10.84
N VAL A 192 6.65 -5.72 -9.64
CA VAL A 192 7.42 -4.75 -8.84
C VAL A 192 8.89 -5.13 -8.87
N GLY A 193 9.77 -4.14 -8.71
CA GLY A 193 11.22 -4.36 -8.74
C GLY A 193 11.69 -5.31 -7.62
N ASP A 194 12.80 -6.01 -7.84
CA ASP A 194 13.37 -6.98 -6.89
C ASP A 194 13.68 -6.38 -5.50
N ARG A 195 13.83 -5.06 -5.42
CA ARG A 195 14.17 -4.33 -4.18
C ARG A 195 12.94 -3.94 -3.33
N THR A 196 11.72 -4.12 -3.83
CA THR A 196 10.48 -3.71 -3.12
C THR A 196 10.37 -4.33 -1.73
N ILE A 197 10.66 -5.63 -1.60
CA ILE A 197 10.62 -6.32 -0.31
C ILE A 197 11.67 -5.75 0.64
N ASP A 198 12.88 -5.48 0.15
CA ASP A 198 14.01 -5.00 0.95
C ASP A 198 13.71 -3.64 1.60
N VAL A 199 13.07 -2.76 0.85
CA VAL A 199 12.61 -1.43 1.32
C VAL A 199 11.63 -1.58 2.49
N HIS A 200 10.61 -2.42 2.34
CA HIS A 200 9.61 -2.62 3.38
C HIS A 200 10.19 -3.33 4.61
N ILE A 201 11.10 -4.29 4.43
CA ILE A 201 11.83 -4.93 5.54
C ILE A 201 12.68 -3.90 6.29
N ARG A 202 13.38 -3.00 5.57
CA ARG A 202 14.15 -1.93 6.20
C ARG A 202 13.24 -1.06 7.09
N LYS A 203 12.08 -0.63 6.59
CA LYS A 203 11.11 0.17 7.35
C LYS A 203 10.54 -0.55 8.56
N LEU A 204 10.28 -1.85 8.45
CA LEU A 204 9.85 -2.65 9.59
C LEU A 204 10.95 -2.74 10.65
N ARG A 205 12.23 -2.87 10.23
CA ARG A 205 13.38 -2.86 11.14
C ARG A 205 13.54 -1.52 11.85
N GLU A 206 13.40 -0.41 11.12
CA GLU A 206 13.43 0.95 11.70
C GLU A 206 12.34 1.16 12.76
N LYS A 207 11.14 0.58 12.54
CA LYS A 207 10.00 0.72 13.46
C LYS A 207 10.04 -0.20 14.66
N PHE A 208 10.52 -1.44 14.49
CA PHE A 208 10.42 -2.47 15.53
C PHE A 208 11.75 -2.99 16.04
N GLY A 209 12.84 -2.71 15.33
CA GLY A 209 14.20 -3.18 15.62
C GLY A 209 14.69 -4.23 14.61
N GLU A 210 15.98 -4.25 14.37
CA GLU A 210 16.62 -5.12 13.37
C GLU A 210 16.53 -6.61 13.72
N ASN A 211 16.49 -6.93 15.02
CA ASN A 211 16.59 -8.30 15.52
C ASN A 211 15.34 -9.16 15.26
N TYR A 212 14.23 -8.56 14.81
CA TYR A 212 12.96 -9.28 14.57
C TYR A 212 12.77 -9.76 13.14
N PHE A 213 13.53 -9.21 12.20
CA PHE A 213 13.39 -9.50 10.78
C PHE A 213 14.72 -10.00 10.22
N GLU A 214 14.93 -11.30 10.25
CA GLU A 214 16.19 -11.90 9.80
C GLU A 214 16.17 -12.13 8.29
N THR A 215 17.28 -11.74 7.63
CA THR A 215 17.53 -12.04 6.23
C THR A 215 18.21 -13.39 6.09
N VAL A 216 17.58 -14.31 5.36
CA VAL A 216 18.23 -15.55 4.92
C VAL A 216 18.79 -15.30 3.52
N LYS A 217 20.12 -15.09 3.46
CA LYS A 217 20.82 -14.64 2.25
C LYS A 217 20.54 -15.57 1.06
N GLY A 218 20.12 -14.99 -0.04
CA GLY A 218 19.78 -15.72 -1.28
C GLY A 218 18.44 -16.45 -1.25
N VAL A 219 17.67 -16.41 -0.14
CA VAL A 219 16.38 -17.10 0.01
C VAL A 219 15.26 -16.09 0.26
N GLY A 220 15.28 -15.38 1.39
CA GLY A 220 14.18 -14.49 1.76
C GLY A 220 14.28 -13.97 3.19
N TYR A 221 13.15 -13.92 3.88
CA TYR A 221 13.03 -13.30 5.19
C TYR A 221 12.21 -14.16 6.15
N LYS A 222 12.48 -14.02 7.45
CA LYS A 222 11.70 -14.61 8.53
C LYS A 222 11.51 -13.62 9.69
N PHE A 223 10.42 -13.79 10.43
CA PHE A 223 10.24 -13.14 11.73
C PHE A 223 10.84 -14.03 12.82
N VAL A 224 11.58 -13.44 13.74
CA VAL A 224 12.15 -14.12 14.92
C VAL A 224 11.83 -13.34 16.18
N SER A 225 11.66 -14.04 17.31
CA SER A 225 11.59 -13.40 18.63
C SER A 225 12.92 -13.63 19.36
N PRO A 226 13.52 -12.57 19.96
CA PRO A 226 14.76 -12.72 20.71
C PRO A 226 14.68 -13.70 21.88
N GLU A 227 13.49 -14.05 22.36
CA GLU A 227 13.29 -14.99 23.46
C GLU A 227 13.45 -16.47 23.08
N ASN A 228 13.65 -16.76 21.79
CA ASN A 228 13.77 -18.13 21.26
C ASN A 228 15.14 -18.41 20.60
N VAL A 229 16.18 -17.67 20.96
CA VAL A 229 17.59 -17.93 20.55
C VAL A 229 18.40 -18.40 21.73
#